data_e7e90d411ff3c5a78873718d6ad183ad
#
_entry.id   e7e90d411ff3c5a78873718d6ad183ad
#
_cell.length_a   1.000
_cell.length_b   1.000
_cell.length_c   1.000
_cell.angle_alpha   90.00
_cell.angle_beta   90.00
_cell.angle_gamma   90.00
#
_symmetry.space_group_name_H-M   'P 1'
#
loop_
_entity.id
_entity.type
_entity.pdbx_description
1 polymer ?
#
loop_
_entity_poly.entity_id
_entity_poly.type
_entity_poly.pdbx_seq_one_letter_code
_entity_poly.pdbx_strand_id
1 'polypeptide(L)'
;MDQKIITVEIYADIICPWCYIGKKRLDAAFALRPHVTPRYLWRGFLLNPGMAAEGMDRQAYLHNKFGNAAASVYGRIAAAGLESGISFDFDKITRTPDSRTVHHVLISAQQHVERLSEAFYQAYFIDGKDIGDADVLAQVIDSTGLDIDQEAAHSTATHRQLEQDLFMARQLQLDGVPYFIFAEQYAVAGAHMPEHFLPVIDAAAA
;
A
#
# COMPACT_ATOMS: atom_id res chain seq x y z
N MET A 1 7.51 21.27 22.99
CA MET A 1 7.26 19.82 23.20
C MET A 1 8.14 19.09 22.23
N ASP A 2 8.96 18.15 22.71
CA ASP A 2 9.82 17.37 21.83
C ASP A 2 8.96 16.52 20.90
N GLN A 3 9.28 16.55 19.62
CA GLN A 3 8.58 15.77 18.60
C GLN A 3 8.95 14.30 18.76
N LYS A 4 7.96 13.43 18.97
CA LYS A 4 8.18 12.01 19.16
C LYS A 4 8.06 11.28 17.80
N ILE A 5 9.05 10.48 17.46
CA ILE A 5 9.04 9.67 16.24
C ILE A 5 8.61 8.26 16.60
N ILE A 6 7.59 7.72 15.97
CA ILE A 6 7.19 6.32 16.09
C ILE A 6 7.31 5.61 14.75
N THR A 7 7.83 4.39 14.79
CA THR A 7 7.87 3.53 13.61
C THR A 7 6.52 2.86 13.43
N VAL A 8 6.01 2.89 12.19
CA VAL A 8 4.79 2.20 11.80
C VAL A 8 5.10 1.29 10.62
N GLU A 9 5.07 -0.01 10.86
CA GLU A 9 5.15 -1.00 9.79
C GLU A 9 3.80 -1.13 9.10
N ILE A 10 3.79 -1.11 7.77
CA ILE A 10 2.58 -1.16 6.94
C ILE A 10 2.65 -2.39 6.06
N TYR A 11 1.95 -3.46 6.43
CA TYR A 11 1.69 -4.58 5.51
C TYR A 11 0.60 -4.16 4.53
N ALA A 12 0.96 -4.08 3.27
CA ALA A 12 0.07 -3.60 2.23
C ALA A 12 0.43 -4.18 0.86
N ASP A 13 -0.53 -4.16 -0.05
CA ASP A 13 -0.32 -4.40 -1.46
C ASP A 13 -0.72 -3.16 -2.26
N ILE A 14 0.11 -2.78 -3.23
CA ILE A 14 -0.11 -1.57 -4.03
C ILE A 14 -1.34 -1.68 -4.93
N ILE A 15 -1.81 -2.89 -5.22
CA ILE A 15 -3.04 -3.15 -5.97
C ILE A 15 -4.27 -3.30 -5.07
N CYS A 16 -4.13 -3.04 -3.76
CA CYS A 16 -5.22 -3.09 -2.79
C CYS A 16 -5.84 -1.71 -2.56
N PRO A 17 -7.07 -1.45 -2.98
CA PRO A 17 -7.69 -0.14 -2.78
C PRO A 17 -7.93 0.18 -1.29
N TRP A 18 -8.18 -0.83 -0.45
CA TRP A 18 -8.29 -0.65 0.99
C TRP A 18 -6.95 -0.24 1.63
N CYS A 19 -5.80 -0.67 1.05
CA CYS A 19 -4.50 -0.22 1.52
C CYS A 19 -4.29 1.28 1.26
N TYR A 20 -4.72 1.78 0.11
CA TYR A 20 -4.69 3.20 -0.19
C TYR A 20 -5.59 4.00 0.76
N ILE A 21 -6.85 3.56 0.94
CA ILE A 21 -7.78 4.16 1.91
C ILE A 21 -7.18 4.15 3.31
N GLY A 22 -6.65 3.01 3.76
CA GLY A 22 -6.07 2.86 5.09
C GLY A 22 -4.89 3.80 5.33
N LYS A 23 -4.01 3.96 4.32
CA LYS A 23 -2.89 4.90 4.39
C LYS A 23 -3.38 6.35 4.53
N LYS A 24 -4.36 6.79 3.72
CA LYS A 24 -4.94 8.13 3.83
C LYS A 24 -5.57 8.41 5.20
N ARG A 25 -6.30 7.43 5.73
CA ARG A 25 -6.93 7.53 7.06
C ARG A 25 -5.91 7.56 8.18
N LEU A 26 -4.83 6.79 8.05
CA LEU A 26 -3.70 6.81 8.99
C LEU A 26 -3.00 8.17 8.97
N ASP A 27 -2.74 8.74 7.78
CA ASP A 27 -2.15 10.07 7.65
C ASP A 27 -3.03 11.15 8.31
N ALA A 28 -4.35 11.06 8.10
CA ALA A 28 -5.30 11.95 8.74
C ALA A 28 -5.28 11.81 10.27
N ALA A 29 -5.11 10.60 10.80
CA ALA A 29 -4.96 10.38 12.24
C ALA A 29 -3.69 11.04 12.80
N PHE A 30 -2.55 10.91 12.12
CA PHE A 30 -1.32 11.59 12.51
C PHE A 30 -1.43 13.11 12.44
N ALA A 31 -2.17 13.66 11.46
CA ALA A 31 -2.44 15.09 11.38
C ALA A 31 -3.19 15.62 12.63
N LEU A 32 -3.95 14.77 13.33
CA LEU A 32 -4.58 15.08 14.61
C LEU A 32 -3.63 14.96 15.82
N ARG A 33 -2.38 14.54 15.59
CA ARG A 33 -1.32 14.37 16.62
C ARG A 33 -0.02 15.04 16.17
N PRO A 34 0.00 16.36 15.99
CA PRO A 34 1.11 17.08 15.37
C PRO A 34 2.45 16.98 16.15
N HIS A 35 2.40 16.50 17.39
CA HIS A 35 3.59 16.25 18.24
C HIS A 35 4.19 14.84 18.01
N VAL A 36 3.53 13.99 17.22
CA VAL A 36 4.00 12.65 16.86
C VAL A 36 4.25 12.60 15.36
N THR A 37 5.45 12.16 14.96
CA THR A 37 5.82 11.97 13.55
C THR A 37 5.93 10.48 13.27
N PRO A 38 5.20 9.93 12.28
CA PRO A 38 5.39 8.55 11.86
C PRO A 38 6.68 8.40 11.05
N ARG A 39 7.37 7.28 11.25
CA ARG A 39 8.36 6.75 10.33
C ARG A 39 7.79 5.46 9.75
N TYR A 40 7.32 5.52 8.51
CA TYR A 40 6.72 4.38 7.85
C TYR A 40 7.78 3.39 7.37
N LEU A 41 7.50 2.09 7.57
CA LEU A 41 8.23 0.98 6.98
C LEU A 41 7.26 0.14 6.15
N TRP A 42 7.53 0.05 4.86
CA TRP A 42 6.76 -0.80 3.96
C TRP A 42 7.10 -2.26 4.19
N ARG A 43 6.06 -3.06 4.35
CA ARG A 43 6.11 -4.52 4.38
C ARG A 43 5.27 -5.06 3.24
N GLY A 44 5.91 -5.75 2.31
CA GLY A 44 5.21 -6.28 1.15
C GLY A 44 4.20 -7.36 1.53
N PHE A 45 3.01 -7.26 0.96
CA PHE A 45 1.98 -8.30 1.00
C PHE A 45 1.44 -8.51 -0.42
N LEU A 46 1.18 -9.75 -0.82
CA LEU A 46 0.65 -10.05 -2.14
C LEU A 46 -0.78 -10.57 -2.03
N LEU A 47 -1.74 -9.79 -2.53
CA LEU A 47 -3.14 -10.23 -2.65
C LEU A 47 -3.30 -11.39 -3.64
N ASN A 48 -2.38 -11.47 -4.60
CA ASN A 48 -2.38 -12.47 -5.65
C ASN A 48 -0.98 -13.09 -5.79
N PRO A 49 -0.53 -13.94 -4.84
CA PRO A 49 0.82 -14.49 -4.85
C PRO A 49 1.12 -15.39 -6.06
N GLY A 50 0.07 -15.90 -6.72
CA GLY A 50 0.17 -16.70 -7.95
C GLY A 50 -0.03 -15.90 -9.24
N MET A 51 -0.01 -14.56 -9.20
CA MET A 51 -0.12 -13.75 -10.40
C MET A 51 1.08 -13.99 -11.32
N ALA A 52 0.80 -14.20 -12.61
CA ALA A 52 1.83 -14.29 -13.63
C ALA A 52 2.53 -12.92 -13.82
N ALA A 53 3.80 -12.93 -14.25
CA ALA A 53 4.60 -11.71 -14.39
C ALA A 53 3.96 -10.68 -15.35
N GLU A 54 3.26 -11.15 -16.38
CA GLU A 54 2.51 -10.31 -17.33
C GLU A 54 1.19 -9.77 -16.76
N GLY A 55 0.82 -10.16 -15.53
CA GLY A 55 -0.45 -9.81 -14.93
C GLY A 55 -1.65 -10.48 -15.60
N MET A 56 -2.84 -9.95 -15.37
CA MET A 56 -4.10 -10.48 -15.86
C MET A 56 -5.00 -9.35 -16.39
N ASP A 57 -5.83 -9.65 -17.40
CA ASP A 57 -6.93 -8.77 -17.79
C ASP A 57 -7.79 -8.40 -16.58
N ARG A 58 -8.15 -7.13 -16.49
CA ARG A 58 -8.88 -6.61 -15.31
C ARG A 58 -10.26 -7.24 -15.17
N GLN A 59 -10.99 -7.41 -16.25
CA GLN A 59 -12.35 -7.95 -16.20
C GLN A 59 -12.31 -9.44 -15.82
N ALA A 60 -11.36 -10.19 -16.38
CA ALA A 60 -11.14 -11.58 -16.00
C ALA A 60 -10.79 -11.71 -14.51
N TYR A 61 -9.91 -10.84 -13.99
CA TYR A 61 -9.58 -10.81 -12.58
C TYR A 61 -10.79 -10.56 -11.67
N LEU A 62 -11.59 -9.53 -12.02
CA LEU A 62 -12.79 -9.18 -11.24
C LEU A 62 -13.82 -10.31 -11.24
N HIS A 63 -14.02 -10.92 -12.41
CA HIS A 63 -14.92 -12.06 -12.56
C HIS A 63 -14.45 -13.25 -11.71
N ASN A 64 -13.16 -13.59 -11.77
CA ASN A 64 -12.60 -14.72 -11.02
C ASN A 64 -12.68 -14.51 -9.51
N LYS A 65 -12.46 -13.28 -9.03
CA LYS A 65 -12.38 -12.98 -7.60
C LYS A 65 -13.73 -12.70 -6.95
N PHE A 66 -14.64 -12.04 -7.66
CA PHE A 66 -15.89 -11.51 -7.10
C PHE A 66 -17.14 -11.96 -7.84
N GLY A 67 -17.00 -12.55 -9.03
CA GLY A 67 -18.14 -12.92 -9.86
C GLY A 67 -19.07 -11.73 -10.10
N ASN A 68 -20.38 -11.98 -9.96
CA ASN A 68 -21.40 -10.94 -10.12
C ASN A 68 -21.41 -9.86 -9.02
N ALA A 69 -20.67 -10.06 -7.92
CA ALA A 69 -20.61 -9.08 -6.84
C ALA A 69 -19.58 -7.95 -7.10
N ALA A 70 -18.77 -8.04 -8.14
CA ALA A 70 -17.70 -7.10 -8.41
C ALA A 70 -18.15 -5.62 -8.38
N ALA A 71 -19.22 -5.29 -9.11
CA ALA A 71 -19.74 -3.92 -9.15
C ALA A 71 -20.16 -3.39 -7.77
N SER A 72 -20.85 -4.21 -6.96
CA SER A 72 -21.27 -3.84 -5.61
C SER A 72 -20.07 -3.68 -4.66
N VAL A 73 -19.06 -4.55 -4.77
CA VAL A 73 -17.83 -4.46 -3.97
C VAL A 73 -17.09 -3.18 -4.29
N TYR A 74 -16.85 -2.91 -5.58
CA TYR A 74 -16.12 -1.71 -6.01
C TYR A 74 -16.89 -0.42 -5.78
N GLY A 75 -18.21 -0.43 -5.86
CA GLY A 75 -19.05 0.70 -5.47
C GLY A 75 -18.88 1.11 -4.01
N ARG A 76 -18.81 0.14 -3.10
CA ARG A 76 -18.53 0.39 -1.66
C ARG A 76 -17.12 0.93 -1.44
N ILE A 77 -16.14 0.40 -2.18
CA ILE A 77 -14.75 0.87 -2.09
C ILE A 77 -14.66 2.31 -2.60
N ALA A 78 -15.32 2.64 -3.72
CA ALA A 78 -15.36 3.99 -4.25
C ALA A 78 -15.97 5.00 -3.27
N ALA A 79 -17.07 4.63 -2.60
CA ALA A 79 -17.70 5.47 -1.58
C ALA A 79 -16.74 5.72 -0.39
N ALA A 80 -16.10 4.66 0.14
CA ALA A 80 -15.12 4.79 1.23
C ALA A 80 -13.88 5.60 0.81
N GLY A 81 -13.50 5.49 -0.48
CA GLY A 81 -12.43 6.30 -1.07
C GLY A 81 -12.77 7.79 -1.04
N LEU A 82 -13.97 8.16 -1.50
CA LEU A 82 -14.43 9.56 -1.49
C LEU A 82 -14.43 10.15 -0.08
N GLU A 83 -14.89 9.40 0.92
CA GLU A 83 -14.82 9.80 2.33
C GLU A 83 -13.38 10.02 2.82
N SER A 84 -12.41 9.40 2.15
CA SER A 84 -10.99 9.48 2.50
C SER A 84 -10.19 10.41 1.56
N GLY A 85 -10.89 11.19 0.71
CA GLY A 85 -10.29 12.14 -0.23
C GLY A 85 -9.71 11.48 -1.49
N ILE A 86 -10.13 10.25 -1.83
CA ILE A 86 -9.66 9.52 -3.00
C ILE A 86 -10.81 9.40 -4.01
N SER A 87 -10.63 9.95 -5.20
CA SER A 87 -11.54 9.76 -6.33
C SER A 87 -11.06 8.63 -7.23
N PHE A 88 -11.38 7.39 -6.87
CA PHE A 88 -11.00 6.22 -7.66
C PHE A 88 -11.63 6.27 -9.06
N ASP A 89 -10.86 5.88 -10.07
CA ASP A 89 -11.32 5.68 -11.45
C ASP A 89 -11.04 4.23 -11.89
N PHE A 90 -11.82 3.31 -11.33
CA PHE A 90 -11.66 1.88 -11.55
C PHE A 90 -11.91 1.47 -13.00
N ASP A 91 -12.66 2.25 -13.77
CA ASP A 91 -13.00 1.96 -15.16
C ASP A 91 -11.80 2.16 -16.09
N LYS A 92 -10.82 2.98 -15.71
CA LYS A 92 -9.56 3.14 -16.44
C LYS A 92 -8.63 1.93 -16.32
N ILE A 93 -8.78 1.13 -15.28
CA ILE A 93 -7.88 0.00 -15.02
C ILE A 93 -8.18 -1.13 -16.00
N THR A 94 -7.27 -1.42 -16.91
CA THR A 94 -7.39 -2.49 -17.91
C THR A 94 -6.69 -3.79 -17.50
N ARG A 95 -5.69 -3.71 -16.59
CA ARG A 95 -4.90 -4.86 -16.14
C ARG A 95 -4.76 -4.89 -14.63
N THR A 96 -4.69 -6.10 -14.06
CA THR A 96 -4.24 -6.35 -12.68
C THR A 96 -2.84 -6.92 -12.77
N PRO A 97 -1.80 -6.15 -12.38
CA PRO A 97 -0.41 -6.56 -12.50
C PRO A 97 0.04 -7.55 -11.43
N ASP A 98 1.19 -8.19 -11.64
CA ASP A 98 2.01 -8.70 -10.57
C ASP A 98 2.65 -7.51 -9.82
N SER A 99 2.35 -7.37 -8.54
CA SER A 99 2.81 -6.22 -7.74
C SER A 99 4.22 -6.37 -7.19
N ARG A 100 4.90 -7.50 -7.42
CA ARG A 100 6.24 -7.77 -6.85
C ARG A 100 7.27 -6.70 -7.20
N THR A 101 7.30 -6.28 -8.47
CA THR A 101 8.28 -5.28 -8.92
C THR A 101 8.09 -3.95 -8.19
N VAL A 102 6.84 -3.51 -8.00
CA VAL A 102 6.56 -2.30 -7.22
C VAL A 102 6.96 -2.47 -5.75
N HIS A 103 6.71 -3.64 -5.15
CA HIS A 103 7.17 -3.93 -3.79
C HIS A 103 8.69 -3.85 -3.67
N HIS A 104 9.44 -4.36 -4.66
CA HIS A 104 10.90 -4.25 -4.65
C HIS A 104 11.36 -2.78 -4.66
N VAL A 105 10.73 -1.91 -5.44
CA VAL A 105 11.03 -0.48 -5.44
C VAL A 105 10.73 0.14 -4.06
N LEU A 106 9.56 -0.13 -3.48
CA LEU A 106 9.18 0.43 -2.18
C LEU A 106 10.09 -0.07 -1.04
N ILE A 107 10.50 -1.33 -1.09
CA ILE A 107 11.41 -1.93 -0.10
C ILE A 107 12.83 -1.35 -0.23
N SER A 108 13.34 -1.15 -1.44
CA SER A 108 14.68 -0.61 -1.65
C SER A 108 14.79 0.88 -1.29
N ALA A 109 13.66 1.59 -1.31
CA ALA A 109 13.58 3.03 -1.11
C ALA A 109 12.71 3.42 0.11
N GLN A 110 12.86 2.72 1.23
CA GLN A 110 12.07 2.91 2.46
C GLN A 110 12.01 4.36 2.95
N GLN A 111 13.10 5.13 2.80
CA GLN A 111 13.13 6.54 3.19
C GLN A 111 12.19 7.43 2.36
N HIS A 112 11.72 6.95 1.22
CA HIS A 112 10.83 7.65 0.29
C HIS A 112 9.46 6.97 0.14
N VAL A 113 9.15 5.97 0.99
CA VAL A 113 8.00 5.10 0.84
C VAL A 113 6.67 5.83 0.80
N GLU A 114 6.53 6.92 1.55
CA GLU A 114 5.30 7.73 1.55
C GLU A 114 5.00 8.30 0.17
N ARG A 115 6.00 8.96 -0.42
CA ARG A 115 5.85 9.61 -1.72
C ARG A 115 5.74 8.61 -2.86
N LEU A 116 6.52 7.53 -2.81
CA LEU A 116 6.48 6.48 -3.82
C LEU A 116 5.17 5.70 -3.80
N SER A 117 4.72 5.25 -2.63
CA SER A 117 3.47 4.51 -2.53
C SER A 117 2.27 5.35 -2.96
N GLU A 118 2.24 6.65 -2.61
CA GLU A 118 1.21 7.57 -3.09
C GLU A 118 1.22 7.67 -4.62
N ALA A 119 2.40 7.85 -5.24
CA ALA A 119 2.52 7.95 -6.69
C ALA A 119 2.05 6.67 -7.39
N PHE A 120 2.41 5.49 -6.88
CA PHE A 120 1.96 4.21 -7.44
C PHE A 120 0.45 3.99 -7.26
N TYR A 121 -0.12 4.35 -6.10
CA TYR A 121 -1.56 4.29 -5.88
C TYR A 121 -2.31 5.20 -6.85
N GLN A 122 -1.84 6.45 -7.05
CA GLN A 122 -2.43 7.38 -8.00
C GLN A 122 -2.34 6.84 -9.43
N ALA A 123 -1.15 6.40 -9.87
CA ALA A 123 -0.94 5.84 -11.19
C ALA A 123 -1.89 4.67 -11.49
N TYR A 124 -2.06 3.76 -10.53
CA TYR A 124 -2.90 2.59 -10.71
C TYR A 124 -4.40 2.90 -10.57
N PHE A 125 -4.80 3.53 -9.47
CA PHE A 125 -6.22 3.66 -9.12
C PHE A 125 -6.92 4.89 -9.69
N ILE A 126 -6.17 5.92 -10.07
CA ILE A 126 -6.73 7.17 -10.60
C ILE A 126 -6.45 7.29 -12.09
N ASP A 127 -5.20 7.02 -12.49
CA ASP A 127 -4.78 7.15 -13.89
C ASP A 127 -5.04 5.88 -14.72
N GLY A 128 -5.25 4.72 -14.06
CA GLY A 128 -5.48 3.43 -14.71
C GLY A 128 -4.23 2.82 -15.37
N LYS A 129 -3.04 3.28 -14.97
CA LYS A 129 -1.78 2.82 -15.55
C LYS A 129 -1.45 1.39 -15.12
N ASP A 130 -0.86 0.61 -16.02
CA ASP A 130 -0.33 -0.72 -15.70
C ASP A 130 1.03 -0.58 -15.01
N ILE A 131 1.02 -0.56 -13.68
CA ILE A 131 2.24 -0.44 -12.86
C ILE A 131 3.11 -1.71 -12.87
N GLY A 132 2.71 -2.77 -13.55
CA GLY A 132 3.53 -3.94 -13.85
C GLY A 132 4.40 -3.77 -15.08
N ASP A 133 4.09 -2.79 -15.95
CA ASP A 133 4.90 -2.43 -17.09
C ASP A 133 6.14 -1.65 -16.65
N ALA A 134 7.33 -2.05 -17.16
CA ALA A 134 8.60 -1.47 -16.74
C ALA A 134 8.75 0.02 -17.10
N ASP A 135 8.24 0.43 -18.27
CA ASP A 135 8.31 1.81 -18.71
C ASP A 135 7.38 2.70 -17.87
N VAL A 136 6.19 2.20 -17.55
CA VAL A 136 5.23 2.87 -16.66
C VAL A 136 5.82 3.00 -15.26
N LEU A 137 6.43 1.94 -14.73
CA LEU A 137 7.07 1.94 -13.43
C LEU A 137 8.17 3.02 -13.35
N ALA A 138 9.05 3.08 -14.36
CA ALA A 138 10.09 4.10 -14.45
C ALA A 138 9.48 5.51 -14.51
N GLN A 139 8.46 5.75 -15.35
CA GLN A 139 7.78 7.04 -15.44
C GLN A 139 7.14 7.47 -14.11
N VAL A 140 6.54 6.54 -13.35
CA VAL A 140 5.98 6.85 -12.03
C VAL A 140 7.08 7.27 -11.06
N ILE A 141 8.21 6.56 -11.02
CA ILE A 141 9.36 6.92 -10.19
C ILE A 141 9.88 8.32 -10.57
N ASP A 142 10.12 8.55 -11.85
CA ASP A 142 10.64 9.83 -12.36
C ASP A 142 9.71 11.00 -12.02
N SER A 143 8.39 10.79 -12.11
CA SER A 143 7.37 11.81 -11.77
C SER A 143 7.45 12.28 -10.32
N THR A 144 8.01 11.47 -9.43
CA THR A 144 8.20 11.85 -8.04
C THR A 144 9.36 12.86 -7.85
N GLY A 145 10.29 12.96 -8.79
CA GLY A 145 11.51 13.76 -8.67
C GLY A 145 12.44 13.28 -7.56
N LEU A 146 12.30 12.03 -7.12
CA LEU A 146 13.19 11.40 -6.14
C LEU A 146 14.36 10.74 -6.87
N ASP A 147 15.53 10.81 -6.26
CA ASP A 147 16.70 10.04 -6.70
C ASP A 147 16.61 8.63 -6.10
N ILE A 148 16.11 7.68 -6.90
CA ILE A 148 15.89 6.29 -6.50
C ILE A 148 16.90 5.39 -7.21
N ASP A 149 17.64 4.63 -6.42
CA ASP A 149 18.51 3.58 -6.93
C ASP A 149 17.65 2.41 -7.46
N GLN A 150 17.37 2.43 -8.76
CA GLN A 150 16.57 1.38 -9.40
C GLN A 150 17.30 0.03 -9.43
N GLU A 151 18.64 -0.01 -9.40
CA GLU A 151 19.39 -1.26 -9.32
C GLU A 151 19.20 -1.95 -7.96
N ALA A 152 19.06 -1.15 -6.89
CA ALA A 152 18.78 -1.69 -5.56
C ALA A 152 17.45 -2.46 -5.51
N ALA A 153 16.45 -2.07 -6.30
CA ALA A 153 15.18 -2.80 -6.41
C ALA A 153 15.36 -4.23 -6.96
N HIS A 154 16.34 -4.43 -7.83
CA HIS A 154 16.65 -5.74 -8.41
C HIS A 154 17.66 -6.55 -7.59
N SER A 155 18.14 -6.03 -6.46
CA SER A 155 19.12 -6.70 -5.63
C SER A 155 18.55 -7.97 -4.96
N THR A 156 19.44 -8.95 -4.73
CA THR A 156 19.08 -10.17 -3.95
C THR A 156 18.61 -9.81 -2.54
N ALA A 157 19.12 -8.72 -1.96
CA ALA A 157 18.71 -8.25 -0.63
C ALA A 157 17.24 -7.81 -0.62
N THR A 158 16.82 -7.03 -1.61
CA THR A 158 15.43 -6.56 -1.75
C THR A 158 14.47 -7.72 -2.00
N HIS A 159 14.81 -8.65 -2.89
CA HIS A 159 14.01 -9.85 -3.12
C HIS A 159 13.86 -10.68 -1.85
N ARG A 160 14.95 -10.89 -1.12
CA ARG A 160 14.91 -11.61 0.16
C ARG A 160 14.07 -10.88 1.20
N GLN A 161 14.11 -9.56 1.23
CA GLN A 161 13.27 -8.79 2.16
C GLN A 161 11.78 -8.99 1.87
N LEU A 162 11.36 -8.97 0.61
CA LEU A 162 9.97 -9.25 0.25
C LEU A 162 9.55 -10.66 0.71
N GLU A 163 10.39 -11.68 0.48
CA GLU A 163 10.10 -13.03 0.94
C GLU A 163 10.00 -13.12 2.47
N GLN A 164 10.84 -12.38 3.19
CA GLN A 164 10.75 -12.27 4.65
C GLN A 164 9.45 -11.59 5.10
N ASP A 165 9.03 -10.52 4.45
CA ASP A 165 7.77 -9.83 4.75
C ASP A 165 6.57 -10.78 4.53
N LEU A 166 6.55 -11.51 3.41
CA LEU A 166 5.52 -12.51 3.11
C LEU A 166 5.53 -13.67 4.11
N PHE A 167 6.71 -14.11 4.56
CA PHE A 167 6.83 -15.13 5.60
C PHE A 167 6.27 -14.60 6.93
N MET A 168 6.64 -13.39 7.34
CA MET A 168 6.16 -12.78 8.58
C MET A 168 4.64 -12.54 8.55
N ALA A 169 4.10 -12.11 7.41
CA ALA A 169 2.65 -11.99 7.24
C ALA A 169 1.91 -13.31 7.51
N ARG A 170 2.48 -14.44 7.03
CA ARG A 170 1.94 -15.78 7.32
C ARG A 170 2.08 -16.16 8.80
N GLN A 171 3.22 -15.84 9.45
CA GLN A 171 3.42 -16.11 10.89
C GLN A 171 2.45 -15.29 11.76
N LEU A 172 2.16 -14.05 11.35
CA LEU A 172 1.17 -13.19 11.99
C LEU A 172 -0.28 -13.59 11.63
N GLN A 173 -0.46 -14.59 10.78
CA GLN A 173 -1.77 -15.06 10.32
C GLN A 173 -2.61 -13.93 9.68
N LEU A 174 -1.95 -13.04 8.91
CA LEU A 174 -2.66 -11.98 8.23
C LEU A 174 -3.54 -12.57 7.12
N ASP A 175 -4.83 -12.43 7.24
CA ASP A 175 -5.84 -12.84 6.27
C ASP A 175 -6.24 -11.72 5.30
N GLY A 176 -5.71 -10.50 5.53
CA GLY A 176 -5.94 -9.33 4.70
C GLY A 176 -5.09 -8.13 5.06
N VAL A 177 -5.10 -7.15 4.16
CA VAL A 177 -4.39 -5.88 4.28
C VAL A 177 -5.34 -4.72 4.00
N PRO A 178 -5.06 -3.49 4.52
CA PRO A 178 -3.85 -3.08 5.22
C PRO A 178 -3.79 -3.64 6.65
N TYR A 179 -2.56 -3.79 7.16
CA TYR A 179 -2.30 -4.11 8.54
C TYR A 179 -1.14 -3.25 9.03
N PHE A 180 -1.30 -2.62 10.19
CA PHE A 180 -0.37 -1.64 10.73
C PHE A 180 0.18 -2.09 12.06
N ILE A 181 1.51 -2.02 12.26
CA ILE A 181 2.17 -2.30 13.54
C ILE A 181 2.88 -1.03 14.00
N PHE A 182 2.52 -0.53 15.17
CA PHE A 182 3.04 0.69 15.78
C PHE A 182 4.07 0.32 16.84
N ALA A 183 5.27 0.88 16.73
CA ALA A 183 6.37 0.71 17.69
C ALA A 183 6.64 -0.76 18.05
N GLU A 184 6.42 -1.69 17.10
CA GLU A 184 6.56 -3.15 17.26
C GLU A 184 5.68 -3.76 18.39
N GLN A 185 4.70 -3.02 18.92
CA GLN A 185 3.91 -3.42 20.10
C GLN A 185 2.40 -3.46 19.86
N TYR A 186 1.88 -2.54 19.08
CA TYR A 186 0.44 -2.39 18.87
C TYR A 186 0.08 -2.64 17.42
N ALA A 187 -1.05 -3.27 17.18
CA ALA A 187 -1.49 -3.58 15.83
C ALA A 187 -2.92 -3.13 15.54
N VAL A 188 -3.14 -2.68 14.31
CA VAL A 188 -4.47 -2.34 13.79
C VAL A 188 -4.66 -3.03 12.44
N ALA A 189 -5.69 -3.86 12.33
CA ALA A 189 -6.05 -4.56 11.10
C ALA A 189 -7.15 -3.82 10.36
N GLY A 190 -6.93 -3.50 9.08
CA GLY A 190 -7.93 -2.88 8.22
C GLY A 190 -7.86 -1.35 8.13
N ALA A 191 -8.61 -0.83 7.16
CA ALA A 191 -8.67 0.60 6.85
C ALA A 191 -9.72 1.32 7.74
N HIS A 192 -9.46 1.39 9.03
CA HIS A 192 -10.35 2.05 9.98
C HIS A 192 -10.39 3.57 9.77
N MET A 193 -11.44 4.22 10.32
CA MET A 193 -11.54 5.68 10.35
C MET A 193 -10.42 6.27 11.23
N PRO A 194 -9.99 7.52 10.97
CA PRO A 194 -8.85 8.13 11.67
C PRO A 194 -8.92 8.05 13.18
N GLU A 195 -10.10 8.20 13.76
CA GLU A 195 -10.33 8.22 15.21
C GLU A 195 -9.93 6.89 15.88
N HIS A 196 -10.01 5.78 15.15
CA HIS A 196 -9.65 4.46 15.68
C HIS A 196 -8.13 4.25 15.82
N PHE A 197 -7.32 5.03 15.08
CA PHE A 197 -5.87 5.00 15.20
C PHE A 197 -5.35 5.83 16.38
N LEU A 198 -6.12 6.84 16.86
CA LEU A 198 -5.65 7.78 17.86
C LEU A 198 -5.23 7.11 19.17
N PRO A 199 -6.01 6.17 19.77
CA PRO A 199 -5.58 5.51 21.01
C PRO A 199 -4.28 4.73 20.85
N VAL A 200 -4.06 4.12 19.66
CA VAL A 200 -2.85 3.35 19.37
C VAL A 200 -1.65 4.27 19.15
N ILE A 201 -1.83 5.39 18.44
CA ILE A 201 -0.80 6.42 18.27
C ILE A 201 -0.41 6.99 19.64
N ASP A 202 -1.38 7.32 20.50
CA ASP A 202 -1.15 7.86 21.83
C ASP A 202 -0.39 6.85 22.72
N ALA A 203 -0.77 5.57 22.68
CA ALA A 203 -0.09 4.50 23.42
C ALA A 203 1.34 4.25 22.93
N ALA A 204 1.55 4.24 21.59
CA ALA A 204 2.88 4.06 21.00
C ALA A 204 3.79 5.28 21.21
N ALA A 205 3.19 6.43 21.49
CA ALA A 205 3.88 7.67 21.82
C ALA A 205 4.07 7.87 23.33
N ALA A 206 3.56 7.05 24.22
CA ALA A 206 3.80 7.15 25.66
C ALA A 206 5.20 6.66 26.04
#